data_5536e404f19a48dc232a64ea7821cd5e
#
_entry.id   5536e404f19a48dc232a64ea7821cd5e
#
_cell.length_a   1.000
_cell.length_b   1.000
_cell.length_c   1.000
_cell.angle_alpha   90.00
_cell.angle_beta   90.00
_cell.angle_gamma   90.00
#
_symmetry.space_group_name_H-M   'P 1'
#
loop_
_entity.id
_entity.type
_entity.pdbx_description
1 polymer ?
#
loop_
_entity_poly.entity_id
_entity_poly.type
_entity_poly.pdbx_seq_one_letter_code
_entity_poly.pdbx_strand_id
1 'polypeptide(L)'
;MNFKNLFLLLLFICIGGGLSLLFGQDVCFDLQNYHLYIPYAFLNGRWGTDIIAAGALHTFFNPLLDVPSFLLFYYLNDWPILTGFLLGGFYGIFLFTIWKLIPLVFGKEKSNGILFQIIVLCFSATGLATLLQIARSSNEVQTALLGLLSCFLLFKGTDNNLKFRLKYIMGAAFVISFTAGLKYTAAPSMIGIGLACLFLLIKNKSSWKNYCFVIGAALLGFLLADGFFMWHKFRTLGNPVFPYFNHIFESPFFKKASLPNGMGTPRTWTEWFFLPFLRYKFFILEYRLDFRLILGLVSFWLLFIGRFFYKKPELSKSANLLLCIFCGTYIPWVLLFGNMRYVVFLEVISALLFVVLLRHILSARLSTLIVAALSLYLAMQPLPEWHRKIFSEKNIVFTEKPVIEDNSFVLIGGHLSFLIPFLNPNSRYAGGIWFPKFYFPDRNYRDLGNLNRLQRADYQHKFADIIVKEIAKHEGPVYILLPAEKWLLKNSFWKNYTVEIKENAEDCHFFNVSLDAIYNGFYLCKANKI
;
A
#
# COMPACT_ATOMS: atom_id res chain seq x y z
N MET A 1 0.59 11.81 -27.48
CA MET A 1 1.98 11.57 -27.04
C MET A 1 2.86 11.53 -28.30
N ASN A 2 3.99 12.23 -28.35
CA ASN A 2 4.88 12.12 -29.53
C ASN A 2 5.71 10.83 -29.44
N PHE A 3 6.28 10.40 -30.59
CA PHE A 3 7.05 9.15 -30.71
C PHE A 3 8.17 9.01 -29.66
N LYS A 4 8.93 10.10 -29.40
CA LYS A 4 9.99 10.10 -28.39
C LYS A 4 9.47 9.77 -26.97
N ASN A 5 8.33 10.30 -26.60
CA ASN A 5 7.74 10.03 -25.29
C ASN A 5 7.19 8.61 -25.18
N LEU A 6 6.62 8.06 -26.28
CA LEU A 6 6.18 6.67 -26.32
C LEU A 6 7.38 5.73 -26.17
N PHE A 7 8.44 5.97 -26.92
CA PHE A 7 9.69 5.19 -26.82
C PHE A 7 10.26 5.19 -25.39
N LEU A 8 10.36 6.36 -24.76
CA LEU A 8 10.86 6.47 -23.38
C LEU A 8 9.93 5.74 -22.38
N LEU A 9 8.62 5.82 -22.55
CA LEU A 9 7.68 5.10 -21.69
C LEU A 9 7.89 3.59 -21.82
N LEU A 10 7.98 3.07 -23.03
CA LEU A 10 8.22 1.64 -23.27
C LEU A 10 9.58 1.20 -22.72
N LEU A 11 10.63 2.01 -22.91
CA LEU A 11 11.95 1.74 -22.33
C LEU A 11 11.87 1.62 -20.79
N PHE A 12 11.20 2.56 -20.13
CA PHE A 12 11.05 2.49 -18.67
C PHE A 12 10.18 1.32 -18.22
N ILE A 13 9.14 0.95 -18.99
CA ILE A 13 8.35 -0.25 -18.72
C ILE A 13 9.23 -1.50 -18.82
N CYS A 14 10.10 -1.59 -19.83
CA CYS A 14 11.06 -2.70 -19.95
C CYS A 14 12.05 -2.73 -18.77
N ILE A 15 12.55 -1.56 -18.32
CA ILE A 15 13.41 -1.49 -17.13
C ILE A 15 12.67 -1.98 -15.88
N GLY A 16 11.45 -1.50 -15.64
CA GLY A 16 10.66 -1.91 -14.47
C GLY A 16 10.30 -3.38 -14.50
N GLY A 17 9.90 -3.90 -15.67
CA GLY A 17 9.63 -5.33 -15.89
C GLY A 17 10.88 -6.18 -15.65
N GLY A 18 12.02 -5.79 -16.22
CA GLY A 18 13.30 -6.47 -16.02
C GLY A 18 13.73 -6.51 -14.55
N LEU A 19 13.61 -5.41 -13.82
CA LEU A 19 13.89 -5.37 -12.37
C LEU A 19 12.96 -6.29 -11.57
N SER A 20 11.69 -6.35 -11.93
CA SER A 20 10.74 -7.28 -11.30
C SER A 20 11.18 -8.73 -11.47
N LEU A 21 11.64 -9.11 -12.66
CA LEU A 21 12.14 -10.47 -12.93
C LEU A 21 13.42 -10.79 -12.15
N LEU A 22 14.31 -9.81 -11.99
CA LEU A 22 15.52 -9.96 -11.18
C LEU A 22 15.22 -10.13 -9.69
N PHE A 23 14.17 -9.45 -9.18
CA PHE A 23 13.81 -9.54 -7.76
C PHE A 23 13.00 -10.80 -7.42
N GLY A 24 12.35 -11.41 -8.39
CA GLY A 24 11.51 -12.59 -8.19
C GLY A 24 10.05 -12.29 -7.85
N GLN A 25 9.28 -13.37 -7.73
CA GLN A 25 7.84 -13.34 -7.47
C GLN A 25 7.54 -12.91 -6.03
N ASP A 26 6.54 -12.03 -5.88
CA ASP A 26 6.00 -11.64 -4.57
C ASP A 26 5.27 -12.83 -3.93
N VAL A 27 5.64 -13.16 -2.69
CA VAL A 27 4.99 -14.18 -1.85
C VAL A 27 4.71 -13.63 -0.45
N CYS A 28 4.48 -12.32 -0.36
CA CYS A 28 4.27 -11.68 0.93
C CYS A 28 2.93 -12.09 1.57
N PHE A 29 2.88 -11.90 2.89
CA PHE A 29 1.68 -12.13 3.69
C PHE A 29 0.43 -11.42 3.14
N ASP A 30 0.54 -10.17 2.72
CA ASP A 30 -0.60 -9.39 2.22
C ASP A 30 -1.19 -10.00 0.95
N LEU A 31 -0.34 -10.52 0.03
CA LEU A 31 -0.80 -11.26 -1.15
C LEU A 31 -1.61 -12.50 -0.76
N GLN A 32 -1.09 -13.28 0.19
CA GLN A 32 -1.73 -14.52 0.63
C GLN A 32 -2.99 -14.27 1.47
N ASN A 33 -3.04 -13.13 2.18
CA ASN A 33 -4.19 -12.86 3.03
C ASN A 33 -5.35 -12.20 2.28
N TYR A 34 -5.12 -11.14 1.48
CA TYR A 34 -6.25 -10.36 0.97
C TYR A 34 -6.12 -9.82 -0.46
N HIS A 35 -4.92 -9.54 -0.98
CA HIS A 35 -4.78 -8.90 -2.29
C HIS A 35 -5.22 -9.77 -3.48
N LEU A 36 -5.30 -11.10 -3.32
CA LEU A 36 -5.92 -11.97 -4.33
C LEU A 36 -7.42 -12.18 -4.07
N TYR A 37 -7.83 -12.24 -2.81
CA TYR A 37 -9.20 -12.54 -2.46
C TYR A 37 -10.16 -11.37 -2.66
N ILE A 38 -9.84 -10.15 -2.16
CA ILE A 38 -10.81 -9.05 -2.19
C ILE A 38 -11.21 -8.61 -3.62
N PRO A 39 -10.30 -8.50 -4.63
CA PRO A 39 -10.71 -8.24 -6.00
C PRO A 39 -11.49 -9.42 -6.61
N TYR A 40 -11.14 -10.67 -6.29
CA TYR A 40 -11.93 -11.83 -6.69
C TYR A 40 -13.36 -11.76 -6.14
N ALA A 41 -13.50 -11.50 -4.85
CA ALA A 41 -14.81 -11.40 -4.20
C ALA A 41 -15.66 -10.26 -4.79
N PHE A 42 -15.05 -9.13 -5.12
CA PHE A 42 -15.72 -8.01 -5.78
C PHE A 42 -16.19 -8.37 -7.19
N LEU A 43 -15.31 -8.91 -8.03
CA LEU A 43 -15.61 -9.23 -9.43
C LEU A 43 -16.63 -10.36 -9.58
N ASN A 44 -16.70 -11.27 -8.60
CA ASN A 44 -17.60 -12.44 -8.63
C ASN A 44 -18.83 -12.29 -7.71
N GLY A 45 -19.12 -11.08 -7.22
CA GLY A 45 -20.30 -10.80 -6.41
C GLY A 45 -20.34 -11.54 -5.07
N ARG A 46 -19.18 -11.93 -4.53
CA ARG A 46 -19.10 -12.73 -3.29
C ARG A 46 -19.25 -11.90 -2.01
N TRP A 47 -19.37 -10.58 -2.14
CA TRP A 47 -19.66 -9.72 -1.01
C TRP A 47 -21.06 -10.00 -0.46
N GLY A 48 -21.10 -10.45 0.81
CA GLY A 48 -22.34 -10.92 1.45
C GLY A 48 -22.58 -12.44 1.33
N THR A 49 -21.85 -13.15 0.46
CA THR A 49 -21.83 -14.62 0.41
C THR A 49 -20.78 -15.17 1.38
N ASP A 50 -19.54 -14.71 1.24
CA ASP A 50 -18.44 -15.09 2.12
C ASP A 50 -18.45 -14.24 3.39
N ILE A 51 -17.97 -14.82 4.51
CA ILE A 51 -17.93 -14.14 5.80
C ILE A 51 -16.46 -13.91 6.20
N ILE A 52 -16.03 -12.65 6.23
CA ILE A 52 -14.67 -12.23 6.65
C ILE A 52 -13.54 -13.14 6.16
N ALA A 53 -13.63 -13.63 4.93
CA ALA A 53 -12.70 -14.63 4.42
C ALA A 53 -11.22 -14.18 4.47
N ALA A 54 -10.93 -12.88 4.31
CA ALA A 54 -9.60 -12.30 4.52
C ALA A 54 -9.40 -11.71 5.93
N GLY A 55 -10.17 -12.19 6.90
CA GLY A 55 -10.20 -11.67 8.27
C GLY A 55 -11.06 -10.42 8.45
N ALA A 56 -11.36 -10.09 9.69
CA ALA A 56 -12.31 -9.05 10.06
C ALA A 56 -11.96 -7.63 9.57
N LEU A 57 -10.68 -7.35 9.29
CA LEU A 57 -10.22 -6.04 8.85
C LEU A 57 -10.06 -5.95 7.33
N HIS A 58 -9.29 -6.87 6.75
CA HIS A 58 -8.85 -6.80 5.36
C HIS A 58 -9.97 -7.09 4.36
N THR A 59 -10.96 -7.92 4.73
CA THR A 59 -12.12 -8.24 3.87
C THR A 59 -12.86 -6.99 3.38
N PHE A 60 -12.81 -5.90 4.14
CA PHE A 60 -13.54 -4.66 3.85
C PHE A 60 -12.67 -3.57 3.20
N PHE A 61 -11.46 -3.88 2.77
CA PHE A 61 -10.64 -2.94 2.03
C PHE A 61 -11.19 -2.72 0.61
N ASN A 62 -10.90 -1.55 0.05
CA ASN A 62 -11.28 -1.22 -1.31
C ASN A 62 -10.53 -2.12 -2.31
N PRO A 63 -11.22 -2.90 -3.16
CA PRO A 63 -10.58 -3.85 -4.08
C PRO A 63 -10.00 -3.23 -5.36
N LEU A 64 -10.41 -2.00 -5.72
CA LEU A 64 -10.18 -1.46 -7.08
C LEU A 64 -8.69 -1.35 -7.43
N LEU A 65 -7.85 -1.03 -6.46
CA LEU A 65 -6.39 -0.94 -6.69
C LEU A 65 -5.75 -2.31 -6.93
N ASP A 66 -6.35 -3.37 -6.38
CA ASP A 66 -5.87 -4.75 -6.50
C ASP A 66 -6.34 -5.45 -7.79
N VAL A 67 -7.45 -4.98 -8.39
CA VAL A 67 -8.04 -5.61 -9.58
C VAL A 67 -7.02 -5.82 -10.71
N PRO A 68 -6.21 -4.84 -11.14
CA PRO A 68 -5.24 -5.06 -12.22
C PRO A 68 -4.23 -6.18 -11.89
N SER A 69 -3.70 -6.19 -10.68
CA SER A 69 -2.72 -7.20 -10.23
C SER A 69 -3.37 -8.58 -10.13
N PHE A 70 -4.59 -8.66 -9.60
CA PHE A 70 -5.35 -9.91 -9.53
C PHE A 70 -5.63 -10.49 -10.94
N LEU A 71 -6.09 -9.67 -11.88
CA LEU A 71 -6.35 -10.14 -13.25
C LEU A 71 -5.09 -10.71 -13.92
N LEU A 72 -3.94 -10.06 -13.70
CA LEU A 72 -2.66 -10.59 -14.20
C LEU A 72 -2.32 -11.94 -13.54
N PHE A 73 -2.44 -12.05 -12.22
CA PHE A 73 -2.18 -13.30 -11.50
C PHE A 73 -3.12 -14.43 -11.92
N TYR A 74 -4.40 -14.14 -12.10
CA TYR A 74 -5.42 -15.13 -12.34
C TYR A 74 -5.43 -15.60 -13.80
N TYR A 75 -5.49 -14.67 -14.76
CA TYR A 75 -5.60 -15.02 -16.18
C TYR A 75 -4.26 -15.39 -16.83
N LEU A 76 -3.14 -14.91 -16.27
CA LEU A 76 -1.80 -15.28 -16.72
C LEU A 76 -1.16 -16.30 -15.78
N ASN A 77 -1.96 -17.18 -15.17
CA ASN A 77 -1.44 -18.19 -14.24
C ASN A 77 -0.34 -19.07 -14.85
N ASP A 78 -0.49 -19.44 -16.13
CA ASP A 78 0.48 -20.24 -16.88
C ASP A 78 1.70 -19.43 -17.40
N TRP A 79 1.76 -18.13 -17.13
CA TRP A 79 2.77 -17.20 -17.63
C TRP A 79 3.37 -16.33 -16.50
N PRO A 80 3.99 -16.93 -15.47
CA PRO A 80 4.45 -16.21 -14.29
C PRO A 80 5.50 -15.14 -14.61
N ILE A 81 6.40 -15.41 -15.57
CA ILE A 81 7.41 -14.44 -16.03
C ILE A 81 6.73 -13.23 -16.66
N LEU A 82 5.71 -13.43 -17.51
CA LEU A 82 4.96 -12.32 -18.10
C LEU A 82 4.18 -11.54 -17.04
N THR A 83 3.56 -12.25 -16.09
CA THR A 83 2.90 -11.63 -14.93
C THR A 83 3.86 -10.73 -14.17
N GLY A 84 5.03 -11.25 -13.79
CA GLY A 84 6.06 -10.48 -13.09
C GLY A 84 6.54 -9.27 -13.89
N PHE A 85 6.77 -9.43 -15.21
CA PHE A 85 7.17 -8.34 -16.09
C PHE A 85 6.11 -7.23 -16.15
N LEU A 86 4.84 -7.58 -16.35
CA LEU A 86 3.74 -6.60 -16.43
C LEU A 86 3.50 -5.88 -15.10
N LEU A 87 3.60 -6.59 -13.97
CA LEU A 87 3.55 -5.97 -12.63
C LEU A 87 4.70 -4.99 -12.42
N GLY A 88 5.92 -5.33 -12.87
CA GLY A 88 7.07 -4.43 -12.87
C GLY A 88 6.87 -3.20 -13.77
N GLY A 89 6.03 -3.30 -14.79
CA GLY A 89 5.67 -2.20 -15.68
C GLY A 89 5.08 -0.98 -14.94
N PHE A 90 4.38 -1.17 -13.83
CA PHE A 90 3.91 -0.05 -12.98
C PHE A 90 5.07 0.79 -12.45
N TYR A 91 6.17 0.16 -12.05
CA TYR A 91 7.38 0.87 -11.68
C TYR A 91 8.02 1.60 -12.88
N GLY A 92 7.94 1.02 -14.06
CA GLY A 92 8.38 1.70 -15.29
C GLY A 92 7.59 2.99 -15.57
N ILE A 93 6.25 2.97 -15.39
CA ILE A 93 5.41 4.17 -15.51
C ILE A 93 5.73 5.18 -14.39
N PHE A 94 6.05 4.72 -13.19
CA PHE A 94 6.52 5.55 -12.08
C PHE A 94 7.83 6.27 -12.45
N LEU A 95 8.82 5.57 -13.01
CA LEU A 95 10.06 6.16 -13.51
C LEU A 95 9.80 7.23 -14.59
N PHE A 96 8.93 6.93 -15.55
CA PHE A 96 8.53 7.87 -16.58
C PHE A 96 7.88 9.13 -16.01
N THR A 97 7.06 8.97 -14.98
CA THR A 97 6.39 10.10 -14.32
C THR A 97 7.40 11.01 -13.60
N ILE A 98 8.38 10.44 -12.88
CA ILE A 98 9.48 11.21 -12.27
C ILE A 98 10.31 11.90 -13.36
N TRP A 99 10.66 11.20 -14.44
CA TRP A 99 11.36 11.77 -15.59
C TRP A 99 10.67 13.02 -16.15
N LYS A 100 9.34 13.00 -16.23
CA LYS A 100 8.53 14.13 -16.68
C LYS A 100 8.40 15.24 -15.65
N LEU A 101 8.50 14.92 -14.37
CA LEU A 101 8.41 15.86 -13.26
C LEU A 101 9.70 16.70 -13.11
N ILE A 102 10.88 16.08 -13.28
CA ILE A 102 12.18 16.74 -13.09
C ILE A 102 12.29 18.09 -13.83
N PRO A 103 12.02 18.20 -15.14
CA PRO A 103 12.12 19.49 -15.84
C PRO A 103 11.06 20.52 -15.42
N LEU A 104 9.95 20.09 -14.81
CA LEU A 104 8.95 21.01 -14.24
C LEU A 104 9.42 21.58 -12.89
N VAL A 105 10.19 20.80 -12.14
CA VAL A 105 10.75 21.23 -10.84
C VAL A 105 11.97 22.13 -11.02
N PHE A 106 12.92 21.75 -11.87
CA PHE A 106 14.22 22.41 -11.99
C PHE A 106 14.36 23.37 -13.18
N GLY A 107 13.35 23.44 -14.07
CA GLY A 107 13.41 24.23 -15.29
C GLY A 107 14.25 23.57 -16.41
N LYS A 108 14.31 24.25 -17.56
CA LYS A 108 15.00 23.77 -18.79
C LYS A 108 16.33 24.46 -19.04
N GLU A 109 17.05 24.84 -18.02
CA GLU A 109 18.37 25.45 -18.14
C GLU A 109 19.39 24.44 -18.72
N LYS A 110 20.45 24.97 -19.37
CA LYS A 110 21.56 24.13 -19.92
C LYS A 110 22.23 23.25 -18.85
N SER A 111 22.30 23.74 -17.61
CA SER A 111 22.83 23.00 -16.44
C SER A 111 21.98 21.79 -16.05
N ASN A 112 20.75 21.71 -16.55
CA ASN A 112 19.78 20.63 -16.28
C ASN A 112 19.65 19.69 -17.48
N GLY A 113 20.77 19.38 -18.13
CA GLY A 113 20.84 18.46 -19.27
C GLY A 113 20.43 17.02 -18.92
N ILE A 114 20.48 16.15 -19.93
CA ILE A 114 20.02 14.75 -19.80
C ILE A 114 20.73 13.98 -18.68
N LEU A 115 22.04 14.22 -18.49
CA LEU A 115 22.82 13.57 -17.44
C LEU A 115 22.30 13.94 -16.03
N PHE A 116 22.02 15.23 -15.81
CA PHE A 116 21.40 15.67 -14.55
C PHE A 116 20.04 15.00 -14.33
N GLN A 117 19.20 14.93 -15.37
CA GLN A 117 17.88 14.27 -15.26
C GLN A 117 18.03 12.78 -14.91
N ILE A 118 18.98 12.07 -15.51
CA ILE A 118 19.26 10.66 -15.18
C ILE A 118 19.71 10.52 -13.72
N ILE A 119 20.65 11.34 -13.26
CA ILE A 119 21.17 11.29 -11.88
C ILE A 119 20.05 11.56 -10.87
N VAL A 120 19.22 12.59 -11.11
CA VAL A 120 18.09 12.91 -10.23
C VAL A 120 17.04 11.81 -10.26
N LEU A 121 16.75 11.22 -11.44
CA LEU A 121 15.85 10.08 -11.56
C LEU A 121 16.37 8.90 -10.74
N CYS A 122 17.62 8.51 -10.91
CA CYS A 122 18.22 7.41 -10.15
C CYS A 122 18.16 7.69 -8.64
N PHE A 123 18.54 8.88 -8.20
CA PHE A 123 18.48 9.25 -6.79
C PHE A 123 17.06 9.22 -6.23
N SER A 124 16.05 9.67 -7.00
CA SER A 124 14.67 9.75 -6.53
C SER A 124 13.93 8.40 -6.56
N ALA A 125 14.27 7.54 -7.54
CA ALA A 125 13.50 6.32 -7.80
C ALA A 125 14.05 5.06 -7.13
N THR A 126 15.29 5.09 -6.62
CA THR A 126 15.93 3.92 -6.00
C THR A 126 15.87 3.93 -4.47
N GLY A 127 14.82 4.54 -3.89
CA GLY A 127 14.55 4.49 -2.47
C GLY A 127 14.38 3.05 -1.97
N LEU A 128 14.76 2.80 -0.72
CA LEU A 128 14.66 1.46 -0.15
C LEU A 128 13.21 0.96 -0.13
N ALA A 129 12.27 1.78 0.36
CA ALA A 129 10.87 1.43 0.33
C ALA A 129 10.40 1.25 -1.12
N THR A 130 10.81 2.11 -2.04
CA THR A 130 10.46 2.02 -3.46
C THR A 130 10.93 0.71 -4.09
N LEU A 131 12.22 0.34 -3.93
CA LEU A 131 12.78 -0.89 -4.53
C LEU A 131 12.11 -2.15 -3.96
N LEU A 132 11.86 -2.18 -2.66
CA LEU A 132 11.17 -3.30 -2.02
C LEU A 132 9.74 -3.49 -2.52
N GLN A 133 9.08 -2.45 -3.00
CA GLN A 133 7.69 -2.47 -3.46
C GLN A 133 7.55 -2.68 -4.99
N ILE A 134 8.64 -2.88 -5.74
CA ILE A 134 8.55 -3.17 -7.18
C ILE A 134 7.79 -4.49 -7.39
N ALA A 135 6.75 -4.46 -8.21
CA ALA A 135 5.89 -5.61 -8.54
C ALA A 135 5.29 -6.34 -7.33
N ARG A 136 5.09 -5.64 -6.20
CA ARG A 136 4.42 -6.21 -5.04
C ARG A 136 2.92 -5.96 -5.08
N SER A 137 2.19 -6.91 -4.53
CA SER A 137 0.73 -6.84 -4.37
C SER A 137 0.28 -5.72 -3.43
N SER A 138 1.15 -5.27 -2.53
CA SER A 138 0.85 -4.16 -1.61
C SER A 138 0.51 -2.82 -2.28
N ASN A 139 0.74 -2.69 -3.61
CA ASN A 139 0.35 -1.54 -4.45
C ASN A 139 0.90 -0.17 -4.01
N GLU A 140 2.02 -0.12 -3.25
CA GLU A 140 2.59 1.15 -2.79
C GLU A 140 3.21 1.96 -3.94
N VAL A 141 3.80 1.26 -4.95
CA VAL A 141 4.31 1.91 -6.16
C VAL A 141 3.16 2.51 -6.98
N GLN A 142 2.04 1.79 -7.14
CA GLN A 142 0.86 2.28 -7.85
C GLN A 142 0.24 3.50 -7.14
N THR A 143 0.14 3.45 -5.81
CA THR A 143 -0.32 4.56 -4.98
C THR A 143 0.59 5.79 -5.13
N ALA A 144 1.91 5.59 -5.06
CA ALA A 144 2.90 6.65 -5.24
C ALA A 144 2.91 7.21 -6.67
N LEU A 145 2.72 6.37 -7.68
CA LEU A 145 2.58 6.77 -9.09
C LEU A 145 1.42 7.76 -9.28
N LEU A 146 0.24 7.46 -8.72
CA LEU A 146 -0.92 8.37 -8.77
C LEU A 146 -0.62 9.67 -8.00
N GLY A 147 0.06 9.60 -6.86
CA GLY A 147 0.54 10.79 -6.14
C GLY A 147 1.50 11.63 -6.98
N LEU A 148 2.45 11.03 -7.69
CA LEU A 148 3.38 11.72 -8.60
C LEU A 148 2.67 12.28 -9.84
N LEU A 149 1.65 11.60 -10.36
CA LEU A 149 0.82 12.13 -11.44
C LEU A 149 0.07 13.39 -10.98
N SER A 150 -0.43 13.39 -9.75
CA SER A 150 -1.03 14.56 -9.13
C SER A 150 0.00 15.70 -8.99
N CYS A 151 1.23 15.43 -8.53
CA CYS A 151 2.32 16.39 -8.52
C CYS A 151 2.61 16.94 -9.93
N PHE A 152 2.71 16.07 -10.94
CA PHE A 152 2.95 16.47 -12.31
C PHE A 152 1.86 17.46 -12.83
N LEU A 153 0.60 17.19 -12.55
CA LEU A 153 -0.49 18.11 -12.87
C LEU A 153 -0.33 19.43 -12.11
N LEU A 154 -0.06 19.38 -10.81
CA LEU A 154 0.12 20.55 -9.98
C LEU A 154 1.25 21.45 -10.48
N PHE A 155 2.43 20.87 -10.82
CA PHE A 155 3.56 21.62 -11.36
C PHE A 155 3.26 22.21 -12.74
N LYS A 156 2.50 21.52 -13.58
CA LYS A 156 1.97 22.13 -14.82
C LYS A 156 1.03 23.31 -14.55
N GLY A 157 0.29 23.27 -13.45
CA GLY A 157 -0.58 24.36 -13.01
C GLY A 157 0.17 25.63 -12.56
N THR A 158 1.51 25.64 -12.54
CA THR A 158 2.31 26.84 -12.21
C THR A 158 2.49 27.82 -13.37
N ASP A 159 2.07 27.46 -14.58
CA ASP A 159 2.13 28.30 -15.78
C ASP A 159 1.31 29.60 -15.65
N ASN A 160 1.61 30.64 -16.44
CA ASN A 160 1.03 31.97 -16.28
C ASN A 160 -0.41 32.13 -16.80
N ASN A 161 -0.94 31.16 -17.54
CA ASN A 161 -2.32 31.16 -18.03
C ASN A 161 -3.31 30.73 -16.93
N LEU A 162 -4.14 31.66 -16.43
CA LEU A 162 -5.08 31.43 -15.30
C LEU A 162 -6.10 30.30 -15.55
N LYS A 163 -6.72 30.23 -16.75
CA LYS A 163 -7.71 29.20 -17.08
C LYS A 163 -7.08 27.81 -17.14
N PHE A 164 -5.89 27.76 -17.73
CA PHE A 164 -5.14 26.50 -17.85
C PHE A 164 -4.66 25.98 -16.48
N ARG A 165 -4.25 26.92 -15.62
CA ARG A 165 -3.80 26.65 -14.26
C ARG A 165 -4.85 25.98 -13.40
N LEU A 166 -6.07 26.51 -13.36
CA LEU A 166 -7.16 25.95 -12.55
C LEU A 166 -7.48 24.51 -12.95
N LYS A 167 -7.55 24.22 -14.25
CA LYS A 167 -7.78 22.84 -14.75
C LYS A 167 -6.78 21.84 -14.19
N TYR A 168 -5.51 22.20 -14.14
CA TYR A 168 -4.47 21.31 -13.60
C TYR A 168 -4.53 21.19 -12.09
N ILE A 169 -4.83 22.26 -11.36
CA ILE A 169 -5.01 22.21 -9.90
C ILE A 169 -6.20 21.32 -9.54
N MET A 170 -7.32 21.45 -10.24
CA MET A 170 -8.49 20.58 -10.09
C MET A 170 -8.14 19.12 -10.40
N GLY A 171 -7.40 18.86 -11.51
CA GLY A 171 -6.94 17.53 -11.87
C GLY A 171 -6.02 16.90 -10.82
N ALA A 172 -5.12 17.71 -10.24
CA ALA A 172 -4.25 17.26 -9.15
C ALA A 172 -5.04 16.89 -7.90
N ALA A 173 -5.99 17.76 -7.50
CA ALA A 173 -6.87 17.51 -6.36
C ALA A 173 -7.74 16.25 -6.56
N PHE A 174 -8.30 16.08 -7.77
CA PHE A 174 -9.08 14.90 -8.14
C PHE A 174 -8.25 13.62 -8.02
N VAL A 175 -7.07 13.56 -8.68
CA VAL A 175 -6.24 12.36 -8.73
C VAL A 175 -5.76 11.94 -7.35
N ILE A 176 -5.29 12.89 -6.52
CA ILE A 176 -4.80 12.52 -5.18
C ILE A 176 -5.92 12.08 -4.24
N SER A 177 -7.10 12.70 -4.34
CA SER A 177 -8.26 12.31 -3.54
C SER A 177 -8.83 10.97 -4.01
N PHE A 178 -8.85 10.71 -5.32
CA PHE A 178 -9.16 9.39 -5.87
C PHE A 178 -8.19 8.33 -5.33
N THR A 179 -6.88 8.63 -5.30
CA THR A 179 -5.86 7.74 -4.72
C THR A 179 -6.10 7.44 -3.25
N ALA A 180 -6.47 8.46 -2.46
CA ALA A 180 -6.79 8.28 -1.05
C ALA A 180 -8.07 7.45 -0.83
N GLY A 181 -9.04 7.54 -1.73
CA GLY A 181 -10.22 6.68 -1.74
C GLY A 181 -9.90 5.22 -2.11
N LEU A 182 -8.98 4.99 -3.05
CA LEU A 182 -8.50 3.64 -3.38
C LEU A 182 -7.75 3.00 -2.21
N LYS A 183 -6.93 3.78 -1.49
CA LYS A 183 -6.11 3.28 -0.38
C LYS A 183 -5.89 4.38 0.66
N TYR A 184 -6.47 4.22 1.83
CA TYR A 184 -6.43 5.24 2.91
C TYR A 184 -5.01 5.59 3.38
N THR A 185 -4.02 4.72 3.15
CA THR A 185 -2.62 5.04 3.44
C THR A 185 -2.04 6.17 2.58
N ALA A 186 -2.73 6.57 1.50
CA ALA A 186 -2.40 7.74 0.70
C ALA A 186 -2.94 9.07 1.27
N ALA A 187 -3.75 9.04 2.34
CA ALA A 187 -4.31 10.25 2.95
C ALA A 187 -3.24 11.31 3.34
N PRO A 188 -2.06 10.94 3.87
CA PRO A 188 -0.98 11.91 4.08
C PRO A 188 -0.58 12.66 2.81
N SER A 189 -0.42 11.96 1.69
CA SER A 189 -0.07 12.56 0.40
C SER A 189 -1.20 13.47 -0.12
N MET A 190 -2.45 13.10 0.12
CA MET A 190 -3.61 13.94 -0.21
C MET A 190 -3.57 15.27 0.56
N ILE A 191 -3.22 15.24 1.85
CA ILE A 191 -3.08 16.46 2.65
C ILE A 191 -1.93 17.31 2.11
N GLY A 192 -0.76 16.71 1.80
CA GLY A 192 0.39 17.42 1.26
C GLY A 192 0.10 18.12 -0.06
N ILE A 193 -0.54 17.42 -1.00
CA ILE A 193 -0.93 18.00 -2.30
C ILE A 193 -2.07 19.03 -2.13
N GLY A 194 -3.00 18.79 -1.21
CA GLY A 194 -4.06 19.74 -0.86
C GLY A 194 -3.50 21.06 -0.36
N LEU A 195 -2.50 21.05 0.52
CA LEU A 195 -1.78 22.24 0.98
C LEU A 195 -1.07 22.96 -0.18
N ALA A 196 -0.48 22.23 -1.11
CA ALA A 196 0.15 22.83 -2.28
C ALA A 196 -0.87 23.43 -3.26
N CYS A 197 -2.04 22.81 -3.43
CA CYS A 197 -3.17 23.41 -4.16
C CYS A 197 -3.63 24.72 -3.50
N LEU A 198 -3.82 24.69 -2.19
CA LEU A 198 -4.22 25.86 -1.39
C LEU A 198 -3.18 26.99 -1.52
N PHE A 199 -1.89 26.68 -1.40
CA PHE A 199 -0.82 27.64 -1.61
C PHE A 199 -0.90 28.31 -2.99
N LEU A 200 -1.14 27.55 -4.07
CA LEU A 200 -1.28 28.12 -5.41
C LEU A 200 -2.52 29.02 -5.53
N LEU A 201 -3.64 28.65 -4.94
CA LEU A 201 -4.87 29.44 -4.97
C LEU A 201 -4.69 30.77 -4.22
N ILE A 202 -4.07 30.75 -3.05
CA ILE A 202 -3.77 31.95 -2.23
C ILE A 202 -2.78 32.86 -2.98
N LYS A 203 -1.64 32.29 -3.44
CA LYS A 203 -0.60 33.06 -4.13
C LYS A 203 -1.12 33.76 -5.41
N ASN A 204 -2.07 33.13 -6.09
CA ASN A 204 -2.69 33.70 -7.29
C ASN A 204 -3.94 34.56 -7.01
N LYS A 205 -4.23 34.86 -5.74
CA LYS A 205 -5.40 35.64 -5.32
C LYS A 205 -6.70 35.14 -5.99
N SER A 206 -6.86 33.81 -6.00
CA SER A 206 -7.97 33.12 -6.65
C SER A 206 -9.32 33.52 -6.02
N SER A 207 -10.37 33.62 -6.83
CA SER A 207 -11.73 33.82 -6.32
C SER A 207 -12.21 32.61 -5.51
N TRP A 208 -13.17 32.82 -4.61
CA TRP A 208 -13.77 31.76 -3.81
C TRP A 208 -14.35 30.60 -4.66
N LYS A 209 -14.87 30.91 -5.85
CA LYS A 209 -15.36 29.92 -6.81
C LYS A 209 -14.30 28.89 -7.20
N ASN A 210 -13.05 29.34 -7.35
CA ASN A 210 -11.93 28.43 -7.68
C ASN A 210 -11.63 27.45 -6.54
N TYR A 211 -11.77 27.88 -5.29
CA TYR A 211 -11.65 26.98 -4.13
C TYR A 211 -12.76 25.92 -4.16
N CYS A 212 -14.02 26.35 -4.41
CA CYS A 212 -15.15 25.41 -4.55
C CYS A 212 -14.92 24.39 -5.66
N PHE A 213 -14.41 24.80 -6.83
CA PHE A 213 -14.11 23.88 -7.92
C PHE A 213 -13.02 22.86 -7.56
N VAL A 214 -11.96 23.28 -6.87
CA VAL A 214 -10.88 22.39 -6.44
C VAL A 214 -11.37 21.41 -5.35
N ILE A 215 -12.14 21.89 -4.38
CA ILE A 215 -12.76 21.05 -3.35
C ILE A 215 -13.76 20.07 -3.99
N GLY A 216 -14.61 20.54 -4.91
CA GLY A 216 -15.56 19.70 -5.63
C GLY A 216 -14.86 18.60 -6.44
N ALA A 217 -13.74 18.92 -7.10
CA ALA A 217 -12.93 17.93 -7.81
C ALA A 217 -12.32 16.89 -6.85
N ALA A 218 -11.84 17.31 -5.69
CA ALA A 218 -11.32 16.42 -4.66
C ALA A 218 -12.40 15.48 -4.12
N LEU A 219 -13.57 16.03 -3.76
CA LEU A 219 -14.71 15.23 -3.29
C LEU A 219 -15.18 14.24 -4.35
N LEU A 220 -15.30 14.66 -5.60
CA LEU A 220 -15.67 13.78 -6.71
C LEU A 220 -14.67 12.64 -6.87
N GLY A 221 -13.36 12.93 -6.85
CA GLY A 221 -12.32 11.91 -6.94
C GLY A 221 -12.43 10.87 -5.82
N PHE A 222 -12.57 11.33 -4.57
CA PHE A 222 -12.69 10.43 -3.43
C PHE A 222 -13.96 9.57 -3.49
N LEU A 223 -15.11 10.18 -3.80
CA LEU A 223 -16.38 9.46 -3.88
C LEU A 223 -16.45 8.46 -5.05
N LEU A 224 -15.83 8.77 -6.20
CA LEU A 224 -15.75 7.83 -7.30
C LEU A 224 -14.87 6.61 -6.96
N ALA A 225 -13.84 6.80 -6.13
CA ALA A 225 -12.98 5.69 -5.70
C ALA A 225 -13.61 4.84 -4.59
N ASP A 226 -14.20 5.45 -3.56
CA ASP A 226 -14.62 4.73 -2.34
C ASP A 226 -16.10 4.92 -1.98
N GLY A 227 -16.85 5.79 -2.64
CA GLY A 227 -18.22 6.11 -2.25
C GLY A 227 -19.15 4.89 -2.18
N PHE A 228 -19.09 4.00 -3.18
CA PHE A 228 -19.83 2.74 -3.17
C PHE A 228 -19.41 1.85 -1.99
N PHE A 229 -18.09 1.70 -1.76
CA PHE A 229 -17.57 0.85 -0.68
C PHE A 229 -17.85 1.44 0.69
N MET A 230 -17.80 2.76 0.84
CA MET A 230 -18.22 3.45 2.08
C MET A 230 -19.70 3.20 2.37
N TRP A 231 -20.56 3.32 1.36
CA TRP A 231 -21.99 3.03 1.51
C TRP A 231 -22.23 1.56 1.92
N HIS A 232 -21.56 0.63 1.26
CA HIS A 232 -21.64 -0.79 1.61
C HIS A 232 -21.19 -1.06 3.05
N LYS A 233 -20.02 -0.54 3.46
CA LYS A 233 -19.51 -0.67 4.84
C LYS A 233 -20.47 -0.04 5.86
N PHE A 234 -21.04 1.11 5.54
CA PHE A 234 -22.01 1.77 6.42
C PHE A 234 -23.26 0.91 6.61
N ARG A 235 -23.81 0.36 5.53
CA ARG A 235 -25.03 -0.49 5.56
C ARG A 235 -24.81 -1.80 6.31
N THR A 236 -23.64 -2.41 6.15
CA THR A 236 -23.36 -3.75 6.72
C THR A 236 -22.73 -3.70 8.10
N LEU A 237 -21.93 -2.69 8.38
CA LEU A 237 -21.10 -2.59 9.58
C LEU A 237 -21.40 -1.37 10.45
N GLY A 238 -22.23 -0.43 10.00
CA GLY A 238 -22.51 0.83 10.68
C GLY A 238 -21.38 1.86 10.64
N ASN A 239 -20.30 1.60 9.90
CA ASN A 239 -19.13 2.48 9.82
C ASN A 239 -18.65 2.60 8.37
N PRO A 240 -18.78 3.77 7.71
CA PRO A 240 -18.44 3.93 6.29
C PRO A 240 -16.94 3.78 6.02
N VAL A 241 -16.09 4.06 6.99
CA VAL A 241 -14.62 3.96 6.89
C VAL A 241 -14.05 2.81 7.72
N PHE A 242 -14.87 1.80 7.99
CA PHE A 242 -14.50 0.63 8.79
C PHE A 242 -13.13 0.06 8.36
N PRO A 243 -12.26 -0.27 9.33
CA PRO A 243 -12.44 -0.23 10.79
C PRO A 243 -11.96 1.08 11.45
N TYR A 244 -11.59 2.08 10.64
CA TYR A 244 -11.08 3.37 11.13
C TYR A 244 -12.17 4.19 11.84
N PHE A 245 -11.75 5.07 12.75
CA PHE A 245 -12.62 5.99 13.50
C PHE A 245 -13.78 5.30 14.25
N ASN A 246 -13.60 4.05 14.67
CA ASN A 246 -14.70 3.33 15.31
C ASN A 246 -15.08 3.87 16.71
N HIS A 247 -14.27 4.74 17.29
CA HIS A 247 -14.65 5.52 18.47
C HIS A 247 -15.76 6.56 18.18
N ILE A 248 -15.95 6.93 16.89
CA ILE A 248 -17.01 7.86 16.44
C ILE A 248 -18.24 7.05 15.99
N PHE A 249 -18.03 6.05 15.13
CA PHE A 249 -19.13 5.30 14.49
C PHE A 249 -19.70 4.18 15.36
N GLU A 250 -18.96 3.75 16.39
CA GLU A 250 -19.37 2.72 17.35
C GLU A 250 -19.89 1.43 16.71
N SER A 251 -19.33 1.03 15.56
CA SER A 251 -19.64 -0.24 14.93
C SER A 251 -19.42 -1.38 15.92
N PRO A 252 -20.41 -2.28 16.09
CA PRO A 252 -20.29 -3.41 17.01
C PRO A 252 -19.31 -4.49 16.51
N PHE A 253 -18.80 -4.37 15.28
CA PHE A 253 -17.89 -5.32 14.65
C PHE A 253 -16.42 -4.99 14.92
N PHE A 254 -16.13 -3.92 15.62
CA PHE A 254 -14.77 -3.54 16.00
C PHE A 254 -14.76 -2.81 17.36
N LYS A 255 -13.59 -2.84 18.03
CA LYS A 255 -13.41 -2.11 19.30
C LYS A 255 -13.64 -0.61 19.14
N LYS A 256 -14.12 0.07 20.17
CA LYS A 256 -14.31 1.52 20.22
C LYS A 256 -12.96 2.28 20.27
N ALA A 257 -12.09 2.05 19.31
CA ALA A 257 -10.80 2.75 19.22
C ALA A 257 -10.55 3.14 17.76
N SER A 258 -9.85 4.25 17.55
CA SER A 258 -9.13 4.44 16.28
C SER A 258 -8.09 3.33 16.16
N LEU A 259 -7.83 2.87 14.94
CA LEU A 259 -6.65 2.06 14.69
C LEU A 259 -5.41 2.99 14.71
N PRO A 260 -4.72 3.18 15.82
CA PRO A 260 -3.38 3.72 15.72
C PRO A 260 -2.52 2.58 15.21
N ASN A 261 -1.89 2.77 14.08
CA ASN A 261 -0.78 1.93 13.69
C ASN A 261 0.41 2.34 14.58
N GLY A 262 0.36 1.93 15.85
CA GLY A 262 1.25 2.44 16.90
C GLY A 262 2.72 2.04 16.79
N MET A 263 3.13 1.37 15.68
CA MET A 263 4.50 0.92 15.54
C MET A 263 5.49 2.06 15.24
N GLY A 264 5.09 3.12 14.56
CA GLY A 264 5.97 4.21 14.13
C GLY A 264 5.60 5.59 14.67
N THR A 265 4.48 5.71 15.39
CA THR A 265 4.03 7.01 15.90
C THR A 265 4.96 7.55 17.00
N PRO A 266 5.21 8.87 17.05
CA PRO A 266 6.04 9.50 18.08
C PRO A 266 5.50 9.25 19.47
N ARG A 267 6.38 8.92 20.43
CA ARG A 267 6.03 8.69 21.83
C ARG A 267 6.37 9.88 22.72
N THR A 268 7.30 10.75 22.25
CA THR A 268 7.76 11.94 22.98
C THR A 268 7.72 13.15 22.04
N TRP A 269 7.68 14.37 22.61
CA TRP A 269 7.70 15.60 21.83
C TRP A 269 8.98 15.76 20.99
N THR A 270 10.13 15.24 21.47
CA THR A 270 11.39 15.24 20.72
C THR A 270 11.33 14.33 19.49
N GLU A 271 10.62 13.21 19.57
CA GLU A 271 10.42 12.33 18.43
C GLU A 271 9.59 12.98 17.33
N TRP A 272 8.69 13.92 17.63
CA TRP A 272 7.93 14.63 16.61
C TRP A 272 8.80 15.38 15.61
N PHE A 273 9.89 15.96 16.09
CA PHE A 273 10.82 16.75 15.27
C PHE A 273 11.97 15.92 14.71
N PHE A 274 12.38 14.88 15.42
CA PHE A 274 13.61 14.14 15.16
C PHE A 274 13.38 12.65 14.93
N LEU A 275 12.14 12.22 14.73
CA LEU A 275 11.77 10.80 14.61
C LEU A 275 12.70 9.99 13.66
N PRO A 276 13.02 10.44 12.42
CA PRO A 276 13.90 9.69 11.53
C PRO A 276 15.33 9.52 12.06
N PHE A 277 15.80 10.44 12.91
CA PHE A 277 17.14 10.36 13.52
C PHE A 277 17.15 9.49 14.76
N LEU A 278 16.11 9.60 15.61
CA LEU A 278 16.04 8.90 16.90
C LEU A 278 15.68 7.42 16.74
N ARG A 279 14.90 7.10 15.73
CA ARG A 279 14.43 5.74 15.43
C ARG A 279 14.87 5.24 14.08
N TYR A 280 16.09 5.57 13.66
CA TYR A 280 16.57 5.21 12.35
C TYR A 280 16.50 3.68 12.08
N LYS A 281 16.74 2.82 13.08
CA LYS A 281 16.57 1.35 12.97
C LYS A 281 15.13 0.93 12.67
N PHE A 282 14.16 1.75 13.05
CA PHE A 282 12.75 1.50 12.78
C PHE A 282 12.34 2.01 11.39
N PHE A 283 13.04 3.04 10.89
CA PHE A 283 12.83 3.62 9.57
C PHE A 283 13.72 2.99 8.49
N ILE A 284 14.77 2.31 8.89
CA ILE A 284 15.70 1.62 8.01
C ILE A 284 15.52 0.14 8.32
N LEU A 285 14.86 -0.58 7.43
CA LEU A 285 14.83 -2.03 7.46
C LEU A 285 16.27 -2.52 7.63
N GLU A 286 16.51 -3.37 8.59
CA GLU A 286 17.77 -3.70 9.31
C GLU A 286 19.07 -3.81 8.49
N TYR A 287 19.00 -3.78 7.15
CA TYR A 287 20.10 -4.17 6.27
C TYR A 287 20.60 -3.09 5.29
N ARG A 288 19.91 -1.93 5.18
CA ARG A 288 20.31 -0.88 4.22
C ARG A 288 20.10 0.52 4.79
N LEU A 289 21.15 1.35 4.69
CA LEU A 289 21.08 2.76 5.05
C LEU A 289 20.43 3.57 3.92
N ASP A 290 19.19 3.99 4.11
CA ASP A 290 18.54 4.97 3.23
C ASP A 290 18.17 6.24 4.01
N PHE A 291 18.90 7.31 3.74
CA PHE A 291 18.72 8.57 4.46
C PHE A 291 17.94 9.62 3.68
N ARG A 292 17.26 9.27 2.57
CA ARG A 292 16.49 10.25 1.77
C ARG A 292 15.45 10.98 2.60
N LEU A 293 14.75 10.27 3.48
CA LEU A 293 13.75 10.89 4.35
C LEU A 293 14.40 11.90 5.32
N ILE A 294 15.59 11.55 5.86
CA ILE A 294 16.39 12.44 6.72
C ILE A 294 16.85 13.65 5.92
N LEU A 295 17.39 13.45 4.70
CA LEU A 295 17.79 14.52 3.82
C LEU A 295 16.63 15.45 3.44
N GLY A 296 15.44 14.88 3.21
CA GLY A 296 14.21 15.64 2.99
C GLY A 296 13.85 16.52 4.19
N LEU A 297 13.91 15.97 5.40
CA LEU A 297 13.62 16.70 6.65
C LEU A 297 14.64 17.81 6.91
N VAL A 298 15.93 17.53 6.75
CA VAL A 298 17.00 18.55 6.85
C VAL A 298 16.78 19.65 5.80
N SER A 299 16.46 19.27 4.57
CA SER A 299 16.20 20.23 3.49
C SER A 299 14.99 21.11 3.80
N PHE A 300 13.93 20.52 4.33
CA PHE A 300 12.75 21.26 4.77
C PHE A 300 13.13 22.33 5.81
N TRP A 301 13.83 21.93 6.86
CA TRP A 301 14.22 22.87 7.93
C TRP A 301 15.17 23.95 7.43
N LEU A 302 16.20 23.61 6.65
CA LEU A 302 17.15 24.59 6.14
C LEU A 302 16.51 25.59 5.16
N LEU A 303 15.64 25.14 4.27
CA LEU A 303 14.91 26.03 3.36
C LEU A 303 13.85 26.86 4.09
N PHE A 304 13.17 26.28 5.09
CA PHE A 304 12.15 26.97 5.87
C PHE A 304 12.76 28.02 6.79
N ILE A 305 13.76 27.66 7.60
CA ILE A 305 14.45 28.56 8.53
C ILE A 305 15.24 29.62 7.75
N GLY A 306 15.88 29.24 6.66
CA GLY A 306 16.65 30.15 5.81
C GLY A 306 15.85 31.36 5.31
N ARG A 307 14.52 31.21 5.18
CA ARG A 307 13.62 32.32 4.79
C ARG A 307 13.59 33.46 5.83
N PHE A 308 13.79 33.14 7.09
CA PHE A 308 13.73 34.13 8.19
C PHE A 308 15.08 34.80 8.47
N PHE A 309 16.19 34.08 8.22
CA PHE A 309 17.51 34.54 8.62
C PHE A 309 18.38 35.06 7.47
N TYR A 310 18.09 34.67 6.22
CA TYR A 310 18.88 35.09 5.07
C TYR A 310 18.07 35.97 4.12
N LYS A 311 18.57 37.17 3.83
CA LYS A 311 18.07 38.06 2.73
C LYS A 311 18.39 37.49 1.33
N LYS A 312 18.28 36.16 1.15
CA LYS A 312 18.52 35.52 -0.14
C LYS A 312 17.29 35.60 -1.05
N PRO A 313 17.46 35.45 -2.38
CA PRO A 313 16.35 35.52 -3.32
C PRO A 313 15.22 34.57 -2.91
N GLU A 314 13.99 34.99 -3.18
CA GLU A 314 12.80 34.18 -2.91
C GLU A 314 12.93 32.78 -3.48
N LEU A 315 12.54 31.77 -2.70
CA LEU A 315 12.48 30.40 -3.18
C LEU A 315 11.59 30.32 -4.43
N SER A 316 12.02 29.52 -5.40
CA SER A 316 11.23 29.26 -6.61
C SER A 316 9.83 28.75 -6.26
N LYS A 317 8.86 28.96 -7.16
CA LYS A 317 7.50 28.36 -6.99
C LYS A 317 7.57 26.86 -6.74
N SER A 318 8.46 26.17 -7.48
CA SER A 318 8.66 24.73 -7.35
C SER A 318 9.16 24.33 -5.97
N ALA A 319 10.14 25.06 -5.41
CA ALA A 319 10.65 24.84 -4.07
C ALA A 319 9.54 24.99 -3.01
N ASN A 320 8.73 26.05 -3.12
CA ASN A 320 7.61 26.27 -2.21
C ASN A 320 6.54 25.15 -2.28
N LEU A 321 6.23 24.66 -3.48
CA LEU A 321 5.32 23.53 -3.66
C LEU A 321 5.86 22.26 -3.02
N LEU A 322 7.14 21.95 -3.25
CA LEU A 322 7.77 20.77 -2.62
C LEU A 322 7.78 20.87 -1.11
N LEU A 323 8.02 22.05 -0.54
CA LEU A 323 7.93 22.28 0.91
C LEU A 323 6.51 22.01 1.44
N CYS A 324 5.47 22.52 0.77
CA CYS A 324 4.09 22.26 1.14
C CYS A 324 3.75 20.77 1.05
N ILE A 325 4.15 20.10 -0.04
CA ILE A 325 3.89 18.68 -0.27
C ILE A 325 4.64 17.85 0.79
N PHE A 326 5.92 18.13 1.03
CA PHE A 326 6.73 17.40 2.00
C PHE A 326 6.15 17.53 3.42
N CYS A 327 5.96 18.75 3.91
CA CYS A 327 5.46 18.99 5.26
C CYS A 327 4.05 18.40 5.45
N GLY A 328 3.14 18.68 4.49
CA GLY A 328 1.77 18.20 4.53
C GLY A 328 1.63 16.68 4.33
N THR A 329 2.66 16.00 3.83
CA THR A 329 2.69 14.53 3.76
C THR A 329 3.40 13.92 4.97
N TYR A 330 4.56 14.48 5.35
CA TYR A 330 5.41 13.94 6.41
C TYR A 330 4.70 13.94 7.77
N ILE A 331 4.14 15.08 8.17
CA ILE A 331 3.47 15.21 9.48
C ILE A 331 2.29 14.23 9.62
N PRO A 332 1.31 14.21 8.70
CA PRO A 332 0.22 13.24 8.81
C PRO A 332 0.67 11.78 8.71
N TRP A 333 1.71 11.49 7.89
CA TRP A 333 2.25 10.14 7.82
C TRP A 333 2.81 9.68 9.17
N VAL A 334 3.60 10.52 9.84
CA VAL A 334 4.14 10.22 11.18
C VAL A 334 3.02 10.01 12.19
N LEU A 335 1.97 10.84 12.14
CA LEU A 335 0.84 10.79 13.07
C LEU A 335 -0.05 9.58 12.90
N LEU A 336 -0.34 9.22 11.64
CA LEU A 336 -1.35 8.22 11.34
C LEU A 336 -0.73 6.82 11.21
N PHE A 337 0.48 6.72 10.67
CA PHE A 337 1.04 5.42 10.29
C PHE A 337 2.47 5.18 10.81
N GLY A 338 3.40 6.10 10.54
CA GLY A 338 4.83 5.92 10.86
C GLY A 338 5.46 4.66 10.25
N ASN A 339 4.85 4.07 9.22
CA ASN A 339 5.29 2.83 8.60
C ASN A 339 6.07 3.13 7.32
N MET A 340 7.33 2.64 7.26
CA MET A 340 8.23 2.87 6.11
C MET A 340 7.71 2.31 4.79
N ARG A 341 6.84 1.31 4.81
CA ARG A 341 6.22 0.80 3.58
C ARG A 341 5.44 1.88 2.83
N TYR A 342 4.86 2.85 3.54
CA TYR A 342 3.99 3.88 2.96
C TYR A 342 4.73 5.15 2.52
N VAL A 343 6.08 5.18 2.57
CA VAL A 343 6.85 6.39 2.22
C VAL A 343 7.32 6.47 0.77
N VAL A 344 6.95 5.54 -0.11
CA VAL A 344 7.41 5.51 -1.52
C VAL A 344 7.24 6.87 -2.21
N PHE A 345 6.08 7.51 -2.06
CA PHE A 345 5.85 8.86 -2.56
C PHE A 345 6.77 9.88 -1.86
N LEU A 346 6.87 9.80 -0.54
CA LEU A 346 7.65 10.73 0.27
C LEU A 346 9.16 10.59 0.03
N GLU A 347 9.68 9.39 -0.28
CA GLU A 347 11.08 9.18 -0.71
C GLU A 347 11.42 10.03 -1.94
N VAL A 348 10.54 10.03 -2.95
CA VAL A 348 10.74 10.84 -4.17
C VAL A 348 10.69 12.33 -3.86
N ILE A 349 9.69 12.78 -3.08
CA ILE A 349 9.56 14.20 -2.71
C ILE A 349 10.76 14.65 -1.87
N SER A 350 11.25 13.82 -0.95
CA SER A 350 12.44 14.09 -0.13
C SER A 350 13.69 14.23 -0.99
N ALA A 351 13.88 13.34 -1.96
CA ALA A 351 15.00 13.40 -2.89
C ALA A 351 14.97 14.67 -3.75
N LEU A 352 13.81 15.01 -4.32
CA LEU A 352 13.65 16.23 -5.11
C LEU A 352 13.89 17.49 -4.27
N LEU A 353 13.38 17.52 -3.03
CA LEU A 353 13.56 18.64 -2.11
C LEU A 353 15.02 18.82 -1.72
N PHE A 354 15.75 17.72 -1.49
CA PHE A 354 17.20 17.76 -1.23
C PHE A 354 17.99 18.31 -2.43
N VAL A 355 17.67 17.88 -3.65
CA VAL A 355 18.32 18.44 -4.86
C VAL A 355 18.00 19.93 -5.01
N VAL A 356 16.79 20.38 -4.67
CA VAL A 356 16.44 21.81 -4.65
C VAL A 356 17.29 22.57 -3.64
N LEU A 357 17.47 22.04 -2.41
CA LEU A 357 18.36 22.64 -1.42
C LEU A 357 19.78 22.78 -1.95
N LEU A 358 20.36 21.69 -2.48
CA LEU A 358 21.73 21.71 -3.03
C LEU A 358 21.87 22.75 -4.13
N ARG A 359 20.89 22.85 -5.05
CA ARG A 359 20.87 23.86 -6.13
C ARG A 359 20.72 25.28 -5.62
N HIS A 360 20.15 25.47 -4.45
CA HIS A 360 19.98 26.78 -3.82
C HIS A 360 21.28 27.28 -3.17
N ILE A 361 22.10 26.38 -2.62
CA ILE A 361 23.30 26.73 -1.84
C ILE A 361 24.62 26.48 -2.58
N LEU A 362 24.64 25.61 -3.57
CA LEU A 362 25.85 25.18 -4.28
C LEU A 362 25.74 25.43 -5.80
N SER A 363 26.88 25.38 -6.48
CA SER A 363 26.90 25.42 -7.94
C SER A 363 26.21 24.20 -8.55
N ALA A 364 25.72 24.35 -9.78
CA ALA A 364 25.03 23.28 -10.50
C ALA A 364 25.88 22.01 -10.65
N ARG A 365 27.19 22.17 -10.90
CA ARG A 365 28.12 21.04 -11.05
C ARG A 365 28.32 20.30 -9.75
N LEU A 366 28.59 21.02 -8.66
CA LEU A 366 28.84 20.43 -7.35
C LEU A 366 27.58 19.72 -6.82
N SER A 367 26.39 20.33 -6.97
CA SER A 367 25.11 19.69 -6.63
C SER A 367 24.91 18.37 -7.38
N THR A 368 25.20 18.35 -8.68
CA THR A 368 25.05 17.13 -9.49
C THR A 368 26.03 16.05 -9.08
N LEU A 369 27.28 16.41 -8.76
CA LEU A 369 28.30 15.46 -8.29
C LEU A 369 27.93 14.84 -6.93
N ILE A 370 27.43 15.64 -5.98
CA ILE A 370 26.98 15.14 -4.68
C ILE A 370 25.83 14.15 -4.87
N VAL A 371 24.82 14.51 -5.69
CA VAL A 371 23.67 13.62 -5.93
C VAL A 371 24.11 12.33 -6.63
N ALA A 372 25.06 12.42 -7.58
CA ALA A 372 25.61 11.24 -8.24
C ALA A 372 26.36 10.32 -7.27
N ALA A 373 27.22 10.89 -6.40
CA ALA A 373 27.94 10.13 -5.39
C ALA A 373 27.00 9.43 -4.40
N LEU A 374 25.97 10.13 -3.94
CA LEU A 374 24.94 9.55 -3.06
C LEU A 374 24.14 8.45 -3.77
N SER A 375 23.79 8.65 -5.05
CA SER A 375 23.09 7.63 -5.85
C SER A 375 23.93 6.37 -5.99
N LEU A 376 25.23 6.52 -6.28
CA LEU A 376 26.16 5.41 -6.39
C LEU A 376 26.31 4.68 -5.05
N TYR A 377 26.53 5.42 -3.96
CA TYR A 377 26.63 4.85 -2.62
C TYR A 377 25.39 4.00 -2.27
N LEU A 378 24.19 4.53 -2.55
CA LEU A 378 22.95 3.81 -2.26
C LEU A 378 22.76 2.60 -3.20
N ALA A 379 23.22 2.67 -4.43
CA ALA A 379 23.18 1.54 -5.37
C ALA A 379 24.12 0.39 -4.96
N MET A 380 25.21 0.69 -4.26
CA MET A 380 26.16 -0.31 -3.75
C MET A 380 25.67 -1.04 -2.48
N GLN A 381 24.60 -0.56 -1.85
CA GLN A 381 24.04 -1.22 -0.66
C GLN A 381 23.32 -2.50 -1.04
N PRO A 382 23.43 -3.59 -0.24
CA PRO A 382 22.72 -4.83 -0.52
C PRO A 382 21.20 -4.59 -0.52
N LEU A 383 20.51 -5.23 -1.46
CA LEU A 383 19.04 -5.26 -1.45
C LEU A 383 18.60 -6.30 -0.43
N PRO A 384 17.70 -5.96 0.50
CA PRO A 384 17.17 -6.93 1.43
C PRO A 384 16.29 -7.95 0.68
N GLU A 385 16.46 -9.20 1.01
CA GLU A 385 15.52 -10.25 0.63
C GLU A 385 14.24 -10.06 1.44
N TRP A 386 13.13 -9.72 0.76
CA TRP A 386 11.88 -9.50 1.45
C TRP A 386 10.74 -10.28 0.78
N HIS A 387 10.47 -11.49 1.31
CA HIS A 387 9.34 -12.33 0.89
C HIS A 387 9.21 -12.46 -0.63
N ARG A 388 10.31 -12.87 -1.28
CA ARG A 388 10.33 -13.14 -2.70
C ARG A 388 10.85 -14.55 -2.96
N LYS A 389 10.34 -15.17 -4.02
CA LYS A 389 10.77 -16.47 -4.52
C LYS A 389 11.15 -16.38 -5.99
N ILE A 390 11.95 -17.33 -6.44
CA ILE A 390 12.17 -17.57 -7.87
C ILE A 390 10.80 -17.91 -8.49
N PHE A 391 10.56 -17.43 -9.71
CA PHE A 391 9.33 -17.74 -10.44
C PHE A 391 9.19 -19.25 -10.64
N SER A 392 8.01 -19.79 -10.32
CA SER A 392 7.64 -21.18 -10.58
C SER A 392 7.17 -21.34 -12.04
N GLU A 393 6.77 -22.54 -12.44
CA GLU A 393 6.18 -22.82 -13.76
C GLU A 393 4.86 -22.08 -13.98
N LYS A 394 4.10 -21.85 -12.90
CA LYS A 394 2.85 -21.09 -12.89
C LYS A 394 2.82 -20.13 -11.71
N ASN A 395 1.98 -19.11 -11.75
CA ASN A 395 1.79 -18.21 -10.60
C ASN A 395 1.33 -19.00 -9.36
N ILE A 396 0.36 -19.89 -9.55
CA ILE A 396 -0.15 -20.77 -8.50
C ILE A 396 -0.23 -22.21 -9.05
N VAL A 397 0.47 -23.12 -8.40
CA VAL A 397 0.46 -24.56 -8.67
C VAL A 397 0.13 -25.27 -7.36
N PHE A 398 -0.87 -26.14 -7.40
CA PHE A 398 -1.15 -27.08 -6.33
C PHE A 398 -0.40 -28.38 -6.61
N THR A 399 0.20 -29.00 -5.59
CA THR A 399 0.75 -30.36 -5.73
C THR A 399 -0.35 -31.34 -6.08
N GLU A 400 -1.48 -31.21 -5.40
CA GLU A 400 -2.73 -31.88 -5.68
C GLU A 400 -3.87 -30.94 -5.30
N LYS A 401 -4.72 -30.61 -6.27
CA LYS A 401 -5.80 -29.65 -6.03
C LYS A 401 -6.87 -30.29 -5.13
N PRO A 402 -7.15 -29.72 -3.95
CA PRO A 402 -8.16 -30.26 -3.07
C PRO A 402 -9.57 -30.17 -3.70
N VAL A 403 -10.35 -31.23 -3.56
CA VAL A 403 -11.73 -31.31 -4.06
C VAL A 403 -12.68 -30.87 -2.94
N ILE A 404 -13.51 -29.86 -3.25
CA ILE A 404 -14.57 -29.37 -2.38
C ILE A 404 -15.89 -29.62 -3.11
N GLU A 405 -16.81 -30.29 -2.47
CA GLU A 405 -18.15 -30.56 -3.00
C GLU A 405 -18.93 -29.24 -3.19
N ASP A 406 -19.86 -29.23 -4.15
CA ASP A 406 -20.75 -28.09 -4.34
C ASP A 406 -21.60 -27.84 -3.09
N ASN A 407 -22.05 -26.61 -2.92
CA ASN A 407 -22.81 -26.17 -1.76
C ASN A 407 -22.14 -26.53 -0.43
N SER A 408 -20.80 -26.41 -0.36
CA SER A 408 -20.07 -26.62 0.90
C SER A 408 -19.88 -25.32 1.67
N PHE A 409 -19.77 -25.45 3.00
CA PHE A 409 -19.34 -24.36 3.87
C PHE A 409 -17.90 -24.60 4.34
N VAL A 410 -16.98 -23.71 3.96
CA VAL A 410 -15.54 -23.89 4.20
C VAL A 410 -15.05 -22.88 5.24
N LEU A 411 -14.66 -23.36 6.40
CA LEU A 411 -13.99 -22.56 7.42
C LEU A 411 -12.49 -22.44 7.09
N ILE A 412 -11.97 -21.23 7.09
CA ILE A 412 -10.56 -20.96 6.80
C ILE A 412 -9.84 -20.64 8.10
N GLY A 413 -8.88 -21.47 8.47
CA GLY A 413 -7.96 -21.26 9.59
C GLY A 413 -6.68 -20.58 9.12
N GLY A 414 -6.42 -19.37 9.60
CA GLY A 414 -5.23 -18.61 9.21
C GLY A 414 -5.43 -17.75 7.97
N HIS A 415 -4.32 -17.40 7.28
CA HIS A 415 -4.29 -16.44 6.17
C HIS A 415 -4.27 -17.16 4.82
N LEU A 416 -5.34 -17.89 4.50
CA LEU A 416 -5.42 -18.78 3.35
C LEU A 416 -6.43 -18.32 2.30
N SER A 417 -6.92 -17.09 2.39
CA SER A 417 -7.96 -16.60 1.46
C SER A 417 -7.47 -16.48 0.01
N PHE A 418 -6.15 -16.44 -0.22
CA PHE A 418 -5.57 -16.47 -1.57
C PHE A 418 -5.88 -17.76 -2.34
N LEU A 419 -6.26 -18.83 -1.65
CA LEU A 419 -6.65 -20.10 -2.27
C LEU A 419 -8.07 -20.04 -2.85
N ILE A 420 -8.97 -19.25 -2.26
CA ILE A 420 -10.40 -19.19 -2.63
C ILE A 420 -10.65 -19.01 -4.13
N PRO A 421 -9.94 -18.10 -4.85
CA PRO A 421 -10.12 -17.93 -6.29
C PRO A 421 -9.89 -19.19 -7.13
N PHE A 422 -9.19 -20.18 -6.56
CA PHE A 422 -8.77 -21.41 -7.24
C PHE A 422 -9.53 -22.65 -6.73
N LEU A 423 -10.37 -22.48 -5.72
CA LEU A 423 -11.22 -23.54 -5.14
C LEU A 423 -12.62 -23.54 -5.78
N ASN A 424 -13.55 -24.28 -5.19
CA ASN A 424 -14.91 -24.41 -5.72
C ASN A 424 -15.69 -23.08 -5.58
N PRO A 425 -16.12 -22.43 -6.68
CA PRO A 425 -16.87 -21.19 -6.61
C PRO A 425 -18.31 -21.35 -6.09
N ASN A 426 -18.87 -22.57 -6.12
CA ASN A 426 -20.21 -22.89 -5.63
C ASN A 426 -20.25 -23.13 -4.13
N SER A 427 -19.12 -23.00 -3.44
CA SER A 427 -19.01 -23.12 -1.99
C SER A 427 -18.95 -21.75 -1.32
N ARG A 428 -19.29 -21.69 -0.04
CA ARG A 428 -19.25 -20.50 0.80
C ARG A 428 -18.04 -20.56 1.71
N TYR A 429 -17.29 -19.45 1.84
CA TYR A 429 -16.08 -19.38 2.63
C TYR A 429 -16.25 -18.45 3.82
N ALA A 430 -15.77 -18.88 5.00
CA ALA A 430 -15.75 -18.06 6.19
C ALA A 430 -14.35 -18.03 6.79
N GLY A 431 -13.80 -16.85 7.01
CA GLY A 431 -12.50 -16.68 7.66
C GLY A 431 -12.59 -17.07 9.12
N GLY A 432 -11.72 -17.98 9.51
CA GLY A 432 -11.49 -18.27 10.92
C GLY A 432 -10.77 -17.11 11.60
N ILE A 433 -10.60 -17.25 12.91
CA ILE A 433 -10.02 -16.21 13.75
C ILE A 433 -8.57 -15.93 13.36
N TRP A 434 -8.20 -14.67 13.32
CA TRP A 434 -6.83 -14.20 13.32
C TRP A 434 -6.08 -14.70 14.55
N PHE A 435 -5.08 -15.55 14.35
CA PHE A 435 -4.22 -16.02 15.44
C PHE A 435 -3.07 -15.05 15.68
N PRO A 436 -3.02 -14.35 16.81
CA PRO A 436 -1.89 -13.47 17.11
C PRO A 436 -0.53 -14.19 17.12
N LYS A 437 -0.49 -15.48 17.43
CA LYS A 437 0.75 -16.28 17.49
C LYS A 437 1.43 -16.50 16.15
N PHE A 438 0.71 -16.42 15.01
CA PHE A 438 1.29 -16.63 13.70
C PHE A 438 2.10 -15.46 13.17
N TYR A 439 1.81 -14.24 13.63
CA TYR A 439 2.49 -13.07 13.10
C TYR A 439 3.97 -12.97 13.49
N PHE A 440 4.35 -13.51 14.64
CA PHE A 440 5.71 -13.36 15.17
C PHE A 440 6.03 -14.50 16.14
N PRO A 441 6.44 -15.69 15.66
CA PRO A 441 6.77 -16.80 16.56
C PRO A 441 7.89 -16.44 17.55
N ASP A 442 8.81 -15.53 17.19
CA ASP A 442 10.00 -15.18 17.94
C ASP A 442 9.92 -13.83 18.69
N ARG A 443 8.82 -13.08 18.56
CA ARG A 443 8.67 -11.81 19.26
C ARG A 443 7.83 -11.95 20.53
N ASN A 444 8.45 -11.61 21.67
CA ASN A 444 7.75 -11.47 22.94
C ASN A 444 6.59 -10.48 22.80
N TYR A 445 5.36 -10.94 22.92
CA TYR A 445 4.12 -10.16 22.83
C TYR A 445 4.01 -8.98 23.82
N ARG A 446 4.97 -8.85 24.73
CA ARG A 446 5.05 -7.74 25.70
C ARG A 446 5.31 -6.38 25.05
N ASP A 447 5.91 -6.34 23.84
CA ASP A 447 6.29 -5.08 23.16
C ASP A 447 5.21 -4.51 22.24
N LEU A 448 4.14 -5.23 21.96
CA LEU A 448 2.98 -4.73 21.21
C LEU A 448 1.99 -3.99 22.14
N GLY A 449 2.53 -3.10 23.00
CA GLY A 449 1.82 -2.17 23.89
C GLY A 449 0.45 -2.67 24.36
N ASN A 450 0.34 -3.12 25.59
CA ASN A 450 -0.85 -3.27 26.47
C ASN A 450 -2.26 -3.41 25.83
N LEU A 451 -2.36 -4.03 24.67
CA LEU A 451 -3.65 -4.50 24.16
C LEU A 451 -3.99 -5.80 24.90
N ASN A 452 -4.71 -5.69 26.00
CA ASN A 452 -5.21 -6.82 26.80
C ASN A 452 -5.79 -7.90 25.89
N ARG A 453 -5.42 -9.18 26.12
CA ARG A 453 -5.94 -10.36 25.41
C ARG A 453 -7.47 -10.38 25.32
N LEU A 454 -8.15 -9.86 26.34
CA LEU A 454 -9.61 -9.74 26.42
C LEU A 454 -10.19 -8.70 25.45
N GLN A 455 -9.53 -7.55 25.22
CA GLN A 455 -10.01 -6.52 24.29
C GLN A 455 -9.87 -6.89 22.81
N ARG A 456 -9.05 -7.88 22.47
CA ARG A 456 -8.97 -8.45 21.10
C ARG A 456 -10.07 -9.47 20.84
N ALA A 457 -10.61 -10.09 21.87
CA ALA A 457 -11.64 -11.11 21.76
C ALA A 457 -13.03 -10.51 21.43
N ASP A 458 -13.38 -9.36 22.01
CA ASP A 458 -14.77 -8.86 21.98
C ASP A 458 -15.36 -8.59 20.59
N TYR A 459 -14.59 -8.08 19.62
CA TYR A 459 -15.13 -7.84 18.29
C TYR A 459 -15.15 -9.09 17.39
N GLN A 460 -14.34 -10.10 17.69
CA GLN A 460 -14.31 -11.37 16.96
C GLN A 460 -15.56 -12.21 17.26
N HIS A 461 -16.16 -12.06 18.44
CA HIS A 461 -17.35 -12.80 18.84
C HIS A 461 -18.53 -12.57 17.90
N LYS A 462 -18.78 -11.34 17.45
CA LYS A 462 -19.92 -11.07 16.54
C LYS A 462 -19.79 -11.75 15.19
N PHE A 463 -18.61 -11.78 14.61
CA PHE A 463 -18.39 -12.51 13.36
C PHE A 463 -18.45 -14.02 13.61
N ALA A 464 -17.91 -14.51 14.72
CA ALA A 464 -18.03 -15.91 15.11
C ALA A 464 -19.49 -16.32 15.30
N ASP A 465 -20.31 -15.50 15.98
CA ASP A 465 -21.75 -15.75 16.15
C ASP A 465 -22.49 -15.82 14.80
N ILE A 466 -22.10 -14.97 13.84
CA ILE A 466 -22.67 -15.03 12.49
C ILE A 466 -22.27 -16.34 11.80
N ILE A 467 -21.00 -16.73 11.87
CA ILE A 467 -20.49 -17.97 11.27
C ILE A 467 -21.20 -19.18 11.88
N VAL A 468 -21.33 -19.26 13.20
CA VAL A 468 -22.05 -20.34 13.91
C VAL A 468 -23.51 -20.44 13.45
N LYS A 469 -24.22 -19.31 13.38
CA LYS A 469 -25.60 -19.27 12.89
C LYS A 469 -25.73 -19.73 11.44
N GLU A 470 -24.79 -19.36 10.59
CA GLU A 470 -24.81 -19.76 9.18
C GLU A 470 -24.45 -21.24 9.00
N ILE A 471 -23.51 -21.78 9.79
CA ILE A 471 -23.20 -23.22 9.81
C ILE A 471 -24.41 -24.02 10.25
N ALA A 472 -25.13 -23.57 11.30
CA ALA A 472 -26.31 -24.25 11.79
C ALA A 472 -27.43 -24.39 10.76
N LYS A 473 -27.60 -23.36 9.89
CA LYS A 473 -28.58 -23.33 8.81
C LYS A 473 -28.15 -24.07 7.55
N HIS A 474 -26.85 -24.29 7.39
CA HIS A 474 -26.28 -24.85 6.16
C HIS A 474 -26.59 -26.34 6.08
N GLU A 475 -27.11 -26.82 4.95
CA GLU A 475 -27.49 -28.25 4.77
C GLU A 475 -26.37 -29.07 4.08
N GLY A 476 -25.44 -28.41 3.41
CA GLY A 476 -24.33 -29.05 2.68
C GLY A 476 -23.15 -29.48 3.56
N PRO A 477 -22.11 -30.06 2.93
CA PRO A 477 -20.89 -30.46 3.62
C PRO A 477 -20.17 -29.28 4.28
N VAL A 478 -19.48 -29.56 5.38
CA VAL A 478 -18.63 -28.57 6.06
C VAL A 478 -17.19 -29.03 5.96
N TYR A 479 -16.30 -28.10 5.59
CA TYR A 479 -14.87 -28.31 5.50
C TYR A 479 -14.12 -27.30 6.35
N ILE A 480 -12.91 -27.68 6.76
CA ILE A 480 -11.95 -26.81 7.43
C ILE A 480 -10.67 -26.80 6.59
N LEU A 481 -10.29 -25.63 6.09
CA LEU A 481 -9.04 -25.38 5.39
C LEU A 481 -8.06 -24.72 6.36
N LEU A 482 -6.91 -25.34 6.62
CA LEU A 482 -5.97 -24.89 7.64
C LEU A 482 -4.50 -25.13 7.22
N PRO A 483 -3.56 -24.33 7.76
CA PRO A 483 -2.12 -24.62 7.61
C PRO A 483 -1.77 -25.94 8.28
N ALA A 484 -0.70 -26.61 7.78
CA ALA A 484 -0.23 -27.89 8.30
C ALA A 484 0.47 -27.74 9.68
N GLU A 485 -0.22 -27.14 10.62
CA GLU A 485 0.27 -26.97 12.00
C GLU A 485 -0.48 -27.86 12.98
N LYS A 486 0.25 -28.73 13.68
CA LYS A 486 -0.28 -29.78 14.56
C LYS A 486 -1.33 -29.30 15.59
N TRP A 487 -1.24 -28.05 16.06
CA TRP A 487 -2.17 -27.54 17.06
C TRP A 487 -3.52 -27.10 16.47
N LEU A 488 -3.58 -26.75 15.17
CA LEU A 488 -4.83 -26.42 14.47
C LEU A 488 -5.68 -27.65 14.16
N LEU A 489 -5.07 -28.84 14.14
CA LEU A 489 -5.79 -30.10 14.04
C LEU A 489 -6.52 -30.47 15.33
N LYS A 490 -6.32 -29.72 16.42
CA LYS A 490 -7.02 -29.98 17.69
C LYS A 490 -8.45 -29.46 17.66
N ASN A 491 -9.40 -30.34 17.86
CA ASN A 491 -10.83 -30.03 17.86
C ASN A 491 -11.28 -28.98 18.90
N SER A 492 -10.50 -28.78 19.98
CA SER A 492 -10.86 -27.79 21.02
C SER A 492 -11.07 -26.36 20.51
N PHE A 493 -10.43 -26.01 19.39
CA PHE A 493 -10.61 -24.71 18.78
C PHE A 493 -11.88 -24.64 17.91
N TRP A 494 -12.11 -25.66 17.07
CA TRP A 494 -13.21 -25.68 16.12
C TRP A 494 -14.58 -25.86 16.79
N LYS A 495 -14.62 -26.44 17.99
CA LYS A 495 -15.82 -26.52 18.81
C LYS A 495 -16.45 -25.14 19.13
N ASN A 496 -15.65 -24.07 19.12
CA ASN A 496 -16.18 -22.70 19.23
C ASN A 496 -17.04 -22.29 18.02
N TYR A 497 -16.91 -23.00 16.90
CA TYR A 497 -17.71 -22.82 15.68
C TYR A 497 -18.76 -23.93 15.50
N THR A 498 -19.01 -24.72 16.54
CA THR A 498 -19.96 -25.85 16.50
C THR A 498 -19.62 -26.92 15.44
N VAL A 499 -18.32 -27.10 15.20
CA VAL A 499 -17.81 -28.12 14.27
C VAL A 499 -16.64 -28.86 14.90
N GLU A 500 -16.41 -30.09 14.44
CA GLU A 500 -15.22 -30.87 14.77
C GLU A 500 -14.65 -31.56 13.53
N ILE A 501 -13.31 -31.62 13.46
CA ILE A 501 -12.63 -32.39 12.43
C ILE A 501 -12.87 -33.86 12.73
N LYS A 502 -13.27 -34.65 11.73
CA LYS A 502 -13.34 -36.10 11.86
C LYS A 502 -11.98 -36.66 12.22
N GLU A 503 -11.94 -37.59 13.19
CA GLU A 503 -10.67 -38.07 13.77
C GLU A 503 -9.85 -38.97 12.83
N ASN A 504 -10.40 -39.42 11.70
CA ASN A 504 -9.72 -40.28 10.75
C ASN A 504 -8.80 -39.43 9.85
N ALA A 505 -7.53 -39.83 9.74
CA ALA A 505 -6.54 -39.18 8.85
C ALA A 505 -7.00 -39.14 7.38
N GLU A 506 -7.89 -40.05 6.98
CA GLU A 506 -8.48 -40.12 5.63
C GLU A 506 -9.44 -38.96 5.31
N ASP A 507 -9.96 -38.28 6.31
CA ASP A 507 -10.87 -37.14 6.14
C ASP A 507 -10.12 -35.80 5.95
N CYS A 508 -8.78 -35.80 6.02
CA CYS A 508 -7.91 -34.63 5.81
C CYS A 508 -6.99 -34.84 4.62
N HIS A 509 -7.22 -34.08 3.57
CA HIS A 509 -6.35 -34.06 2.39
C HIS A 509 -5.20 -33.04 2.59
N PHE A 510 -3.95 -33.52 2.50
CA PHE A 510 -2.76 -32.67 2.57
C PHE A 510 -2.33 -32.22 1.19
N PHE A 511 -1.99 -30.93 1.03
CA PHE A 511 -1.47 -30.38 -0.21
C PHE A 511 -0.51 -29.22 0.01
N ASN A 512 0.32 -28.92 -0.99
CA ASN A 512 1.17 -27.74 -1.05
C ASN A 512 0.80 -26.83 -2.21
N VAL A 513 1.20 -25.56 -2.11
CA VAL A 513 0.98 -24.55 -3.14
C VAL A 513 2.28 -23.80 -3.41
N SER A 514 2.59 -23.55 -4.68
CA SER A 514 3.83 -22.87 -5.09
C SER A 514 4.00 -21.46 -4.51
N LEU A 515 2.90 -20.78 -4.23
CA LEU A 515 2.90 -19.42 -3.65
C LEU A 515 3.18 -19.44 -2.13
N ASP A 516 3.17 -20.61 -1.50
CA ASP A 516 3.41 -20.72 -0.06
C ASP A 516 4.85 -20.32 0.30
N ALA A 517 4.97 -19.37 1.22
CA ALA A 517 6.23 -18.94 1.81
C ALA A 517 6.20 -18.95 3.34
N ILE A 518 5.05 -19.26 3.93
CA ILE A 518 4.78 -19.10 5.36
C ILE A 518 4.56 -20.44 6.04
N TYR A 519 3.91 -21.38 5.34
CA TYR A 519 3.49 -22.66 5.89
C TYR A 519 4.15 -23.83 5.17
N ASN A 520 4.29 -24.95 5.86
CA ASN A 520 4.84 -26.19 5.31
C ASN A 520 3.75 -27.07 4.66
N GLY A 521 2.73 -26.45 4.06
CA GLY A 521 1.59 -27.10 3.45
C GLY A 521 0.27 -26.81 4.15
N PHE A 522 -0.78 -27.44 3.65
CA PHE A 522 -2.16 -27.17 4.04
C PHE A 522 -2.94 -28.47 4.18
N TYR A 523 -3.98 -28.44 5.03
CA TYR A 523 -4.96 -29.51 5.12
C TYR A 523 -6.35 -28.97 4.76
N LEU A 524 -7.07 -29.74 3.95
CA LEU A 524 -8.53 -29.63 3.80
C LEU A 524 -9.16 -30.81 4.50
N CYS A 525 -9.83 -30.58 5.60
CA CYS A 525 -10.47 -31.62 6.42
C CYS A 525 -11.98 -31.54 6.32
N LYS A 526 -12.66 -32.68 6.16
CA LYS A 526 -14.13 -32.75 6.31
C LYS A 526 -14.49 -32.64 7.79
N ALA A 527 -15.52 -31.89 8.12
CA ALA A 527 -15.94 -31.63 9.49
C ALA A 527 -17.39 -32.05 9.74
N ASN A 528 -17.68 -32.49 10.97
CA ASN A 528 -19.02 -32.72 11.46
C ASN A 528 -19.54 -31.48 12.19
N LYS A 529 -20.82 -31.21 12.08
CA LYS A 529 -21.52 -30.27 12.98
C LYS A 529 -21.77 -30.93 14.33
N ILE A 530 -21.60 -30.19 15.41
CA ILE A 530 -21.87 -30.62 16.79
C ILE A 530 -22.93 -29.76 17.44
#